data_faafffc022e20bcfbbcf8b42aea2e512
#
_entry.id   faafffc022e20bcfbbcf8b42aea2e512
#
_cell.length_a   1.000
_cell.length_b   1.000
_cell.length_c   1.000
_cell.angle_alpha   90.00
_cell.angle_beta   90.00
_cell.angle_gamma   90.00
#
_symmetry.space_group_name_H-M   'P 1'
#
loop_
_entity.id
_entity.type
_entity.pdbx_description
1 polymer ?
#
loop_
_entity_poly.entity_id
_entity_poly.type
_entity_poly.pdbx_seq_one_letter_code
_entity_poly.pdbx_strand_id
1 'polypeptide(L)'
;MLLDIAKDGRLLLMRASWRREVMGVGAGDAKERELSWLDYTYPADLSQDGKTLLFDEEGGGGALDYSKSSGLSYAVYLRKTDGSPAVLLAACSAMSLSRDGKWAIVQTQGSPSQLGLLPTGPGEARDLTKDSINHNTARWFPDGRRVLFSGNEPDKGVRLYVLDIESGKTTVITPEGVHGNAFVISPDSQFVAGVGPDQKGYLYPVQGGDARPVNGLAPGEQPVTWSTDGRSLYIYQPGELPAKDYSLDLQTGKRTLWKQLMPSDPAGVEMPILLTSDAKICVYGYHRMLADLYLVEGLK
;
A
#
# COMPACT_ATOMS: atom_id res chain seq x y z
N MET A 1 17.31 14.12 19.75
CA MET A 1 16.82 13.54 21.03
C MET A 1 17.99 13.45 22.00
N LEU A 2 17.81 13.84 23.26
CA LEU A 2 18.78 13.59 24.33
C LEU A 2 18.64 12.14 24.78
N LEU A 3 19.74 11.39 24.79
CA LEU A 3 19.76 9.99 25.23
C LEU A 3 20.27 9.83 26.65
N ASP A 4 21.36 10.56 27.01
CA ASP A 4 21.99 10.44 28.31
C ASP A 4 22.76 11.71 28.70
N ILE A 5 22.98 11.89 29.99
CA ILE A 5 23.82 12.95 30.58
C ILE A 5 24.83 12.30 31.52
N ALA A 6 26.10 12.39 31.17
CA ALA A 6 27.18 11.87 32.00
C ALA A 6 27.39 12.76 33.26
N LYS A 7 27.95 12.19 34.33
CA LYS A 7 28.22 12.90 35.59
C LYS A 7 29.18 14.10 35.44
N ASP A 8 29.98 14.08 34.39
CA ASP A 8 30.91 15.16 34.03
C ASP A 8 30.30 16.24 33.12
N GLY A 9 28.99 16.17 32.86
CA GLY A 9 28.23 17.14 32.05
C GLY A 9 28.26 16.89 30.57
N ARG A 10 28.84 15.79 30.08
CA ARG A 10 28.76 15.41 28.67
C ARG A 10 27.34 14.92 28.32
N LEU A 11 26.86 15.30 27.13
CA LEU A 11 25.55 14.90 26.63
C LEU A 11 25.71 13.93 25.48
N LEU A 12 24.93 12.84 25.50
CA LEU A 12 24.75 11.96 24.36
C LEU A 12 23.46 12.33 23.63
N LEU A 13 23.61 12.83 22.41
CA LEU A 13 22.48 13.22 21.56
C LEU A 13 22.36 12.27 20.38
N MET A 14 21.14 11.97 19.97
CA MET A 14 20.83 11.25 18.75
C MET A 14 20.06 12.16 17.79
N ARG A 15 20.52 12.21 16.55
CA ARG A 15 19.73 12.70 15.42
C ARG A 15 19.25 11.47 14.64
N ALA A 16 17.95 11.22 14.64
CA ALA A 16 17.36 10.20 13.77
C ALA A 16 16.72 10.87 12.56
N SER A 17 16.96 10.34 11.40
CA SER A 17 16.25 10.66 10.17
C SER A 17 15.62 9.39 9.62
N TRP A 18 14.37 9.50 9.22
CA TRP A 18 13.62 8.43 8.61
C TRP A 18 13.47 8.76 7.13
N ARG A 19 13.63 7.77 6.28
CA ARG A 19 13.36 7.88 4.85
C ARG A 19 12.53 6.70 4.41
N ARG A 20 11.64 6.95 3.46
CA ARG A 20 10.92 5.92 2.72
C ARG A 20 11.35 6.02 1.27
N GLU A 21 11.92 4.96 0.77
CA GLU A 21 12.45 4.90 -0.59
C GLU A 21 11.67 3.84 -1.38
N VAL A 22 11.59 4.04 -2.69
CA VAL A 22 10.87 3.15 -3.61
C VAL A 22 11.82 2.71 -4.71
N MET A 23 11.92 1.41 -4.87
CA MET A 23 12.68 0.77 -5.93
C MET A 23 11.76 0.02 -6.88
N GLY A 24 12.13 -0.07 -8.13
CA GLY A 24 11.36 -0.81 -9.12
C GLY A 24 12.20 -1.36 -10.24
N VAL A 25 11.72 -2.47 -10.81
CA VAL A 25 12.20 -3.03 -12.08
C VAL A 25 11.09 -2.84 -13.09
N GLY A 26 11.30 -1.98 -14.06
CA GLY A 26 10.39 -1.79 -15.18
C GLY A 26 10.46 -2.92 -16.20
N ALA A 27 9.43 -3.04 -17.03
CA ALA A 27 9.43 -4.01 -18.13
C ALA A 27 10.60 -3.74 -19.09
N GLY A 28 11.53 -4.68 -19.16
CA GLY A 28 12.71 -4.58 -20.03
C GLY A 28 13.95 -3.97 -19.37
N ASP A 29 13.89 -3.52 -18.13
CA ASP A 29 15.05 -3.04 -17.39
C ASP A 29 15.85 -4.23 -16.82
N ALA A 30 17.17 -4.23 -17.06
CA ALA A 30 18.07 -5.24 -16.49
C ALA A 30 18.47 -4.98 -15.04
N LYS A 31 18.14 -3.79 -14.52
CA LYS A 31 18.53 -3.32 -13.17
C LYS A 31 17.37 -2.60 -12.49
N GLU A 32 17.35 -2.68 -11.16
CA GLU A 32 16.46 -1.88 -10.32
C GLU A 32 16.78 -0.39 -10.48
N ARG A 33 15.73 0.41 -10.43
CA ARG A 33 15.77 1.86 -10.50
C ARG A 33 15.13 2.45 -9.27
N GLU A 34 15.70 3.53 -8.76
CA GLU A 34 15.08 4.32 -7.72
C GLU A 34 13.89 5.10 -8.31
N LEU A 35 12.74 4.96 -7.65
CA LEU A 35 11.48 5.61 -8.01
C LEU A 35 10.98 6.57 -6.93
N SER A 36 11.75 6.79 -5.87
CA SER A 36 11.44 7.80 -4.85
C SER A 36 11.37 9.19 -5.48
N TRP A 37 10.48 10.04 -4.96
CA TRP A 37 10.37 11.42 -5.40
C TRP A 37 11.07 12.37 -4.42
N LEU A 38 10.73 12.26 -3.14
CA LEU A 38 11.35 13.01 -2.05
C LEU A 38 11.80 12.02 -0.94
N ASP A 39 11.72 12.43 0.33
CA ASP A 39 12.27 11.65 1.45
C ASP A 39 11.30 10.60 2.03
N TYR A 40 10.00 10.68 1.70
CA TYR A 40 8.95 9.85 2.30
C TYR A 40 7.97 9.28 1.28
N THR A 41 8.49 8.76 0.19
CA THR A 41 7.68 8.16 -0.87
C THR A 41 7.12 6.81 -0.45
N TYR A 42 5.80 6.63 -0.51
CA TYR A 42 5.10 5.38 -0.21
C TYR A 42 4.31 4.89 -1.42
N PRO A 43 4.65 3.75 -2.04
CA PRO A 43 3.96 3.27 -3.23
C PRO A 43 2.57 2.77 -2.87
N ALA A 44 1.54 3.29 -3.53
CA ALA A 44 0.14 2.93 -3.31
C ALA A 44 -0.40 1.95 -4.36
N ASP A 45 -0.13 2.21 -5.64
CA ASP A 45 -0.58 1.34 -6.72
C ASP A 45 0.28 1.47 -7.98
N LEU A 46 0.28 0.41 -8.78
CA LEU A 46 0.99 0.31 -10.05
C LEU A 46 -0.02 0.04 -11.17
N SER A 47 0.03 0.84 -12.25
CA SER A 47 -0.82 0.59 -13.41
C SER A 47 -0.61 -0.82 -13.97
N GLN A 48 -1.65 -1.39 -14.58
CA GLN A 48 -1.62 -2.77 -15.08
C GLN A 48 -0.46 -3.03 -16.08
N ASP A 49 -0.08 -2.02 -16.86
CA ASP A 49 1.07 -2.08 -17.78
C ASP A 49 2.41 -1.79 -17.10
N GLY A 50 2.38 -1.52 -15.79
CA GLY A 50 3.53 -1.23 -14.95
C GLY A 50 4.26 0.07 -15.26
N LYS A 51 3.69 0.94 -16.11
CA LYS A 51 4.36 2.16 -16.56
C LYS A 51 4.06 3.38 -15.72
N THR A 52 3.11 3.30 -14.79
CA THR A 52 2.69 4.43 -13.96
C THR A 52 2.57 3.99 -12.52
N LEU A 53 3.28 4.67 -11.63
CA LEU A 53 3.23 4.51 -10.18
C LEU A 53 2.36 5.62 -9.58
N LEU A 54 1.38 5.24 -8.78
CA LEU A 54 0.64 6.09 -7.87
C LEU A 54 1.29 5.96 -6.49
N PHE A 55 1.57 7.08 -5.84
CA PHE A 55 2.23 7.06 -4.55
C PHE A 55 1.86 8.26 -3.69
N ASP A 56 2.07 8.10 -2.40
CA ASP A 56 2.03 9.18 -1.42
C ASP A 56 3.42 9.73 -1.17
N GLU A 57 3.49 11.04 -0.98
CA GLU A 57 4.62 11.69 -0.34
C GLU A 57 4.17 12.24 1.00
N GLU A 58 4.85 11.86 2.08
CA GLU A 58 4.53 12.23 3.45
C GLU A 58 5.48 13.31 3.96
N GLY A 59 5.05 14.12 4.90
CA GLY A 59 5.90 15.13 5.53
C GLY A 59 6.02 16.44 4.75
N GLY A 60 7.20 17.09 4.81
CA GLY A 60 7.42 18.42 4.23
C GLY A 60 7.18 18.53 2.73
N GLY A 61 7.37 17.44 2.00
CA GLY A 61 7.05 17.37 0.56
C GLY A 61 5.57 17.15 0.26
N GLY A 62 4.81 16.62 1.24
CA GLY A 62 3.37 16.44 1.14
C GLY A 62 2.56 17.66 1.59
N ALA A 63 3.15 18.56 2.37
CA ALA A 63 2.43 19.68 2.96
C ALA A 63 2.34 20.86 2.01
N LEU A 64 1.15 21.14 1.54
CA LEU A 64 0.81 22.42 0.93
C LEU A 64 0.56 23.52 1.98
N ASP A 65 0.29 23.18 3.24
CA ASP A 65 0.07 24.12 4.33
C ASP A 65 0.35 23.50 5.71
N TYR A 66 1.54 23.76 6.24
CA TYR A 66 1.97 23.33 7.58
C TYR A 66 1.15 23.92 8.74
N SER A 67 0.36 24.96 8.49
CA SER A 67 -0.30 25.73 9.54
C SER A 67 -1.61 25.13 10.04
N LYS A 68 -2.14 24.12 9.37
CA LYS A 68 -3.52 23.61 9.61
C LYS A 68 -3.62 22.17 10.10
N SER A 69 -2.54 21.41 10.24
CA SER A 69 -2.67 20.00 10.56
C SER A 69 -2.01 19.57 11.85
N SER A 70 -2.75 18.85 12.62
CA SER A 70 -2.34 17.99 13.72
C SER A 70 -1.54 16.79 13.20
N GLY A 71 -0.38 16.98 12.58
CA GLY A 71 0.53 15.86 12.36
C GLY A 71 0.98 15.61 10.93
N LEU A 72 0.49 14.60 10.25
CA LEU A 72 1.02 14.10 8.98
C LEU A 72 0.23 14.67 7.79
N SER A 73 0.92 15.29 6.84
CA SER A 73 0.34 15.67 5.55
C SER A 73 0.76 14.68 4.50
N TYR A 74 -0.21 14.19 3.74
CA TYR A 74 0.01 13.35 2.58
C TYR A 74 -0.33 14.12 1.31
N ALA A 75 0.46 13.90 0.27
CA ALA A 75 0.14 14.37 -1.07
C ALA A 75 0.27 13.22 -2.07
N VAL A 76 -0.72 13.11 -2.93
CA VAL A 76 -0.80 12.08 -3.97
C VAL A 76 -0.08 12.53 -5.20
N TYR A 77 0.81 11.69 -5.68
CA TYR A 77 1.59 11.89 -6.88
C TYR A 77 1.42 10.75 -7.88
N LEU A 78 1.61 11.09 -9.14
CA LEU A 78 1.76 10.16 -10.26
C LEU A 78 3.15 10.29 -10.86
N ARG A 79 3.78 9.16 -11.18
CA ARG A 79 5.08 9.12 -11.84
C ARG A 79 5.14 7.99 -12.84
N LYS A 80 5.86 8.20 -13.95
CA LYS A 80 6.22 7.09 -14.84
C LYS A 80 7.34 6.27 -14.23
N THR A 81 7.29 4.95 -14.42
CA THR A 81 8.34 4.04 -13.94
C THR A 81 9.65 4.14 -14.73
N ASP A 82 9.67 4.96 -15.78
CA ASP A 82 10.89 5.32 -16.53
C ASP A 82 11.77 6.37 -15.81
N GLY A 83 11.31 6.90 -14.65
CA GLY A 83 12.02 7.90 -13.89
C GLY A 83 11.70 9.35 -14.25
N SER A 84 10.72 9.59 -15.12
CA SER A 84 10.22 10.95 -15.41
C SER A 84 9.75 11.68 -14.14
N PRO A 85 9.73 13.01 -14.11
CA PRO A 85 9.27 13.78 -12.96
C PRO A 85 7.86 13.39 -12.50
N ALA A 86 7.65 13.45 -11.19
CA ALA A 86 6.34 13.20 -10.60
C ALA A 86 5.39 14.40 -10.81
N VAL A 87 4.10 14.10 -10.88
CA VAL A 87 3.02 15.10 -10.99
C VAL A 87 2.19 15.03 -9.72
N LEU A 88 2.07 16.15 -9.02
CA LEU A 88 1.19 16.31 -7.86
C LEU A 88 -0.27 16.30 -8.33
N LEU A 89 -1.10 15.46 -7.71
CA LEU A 89 -2.54 15.40 -7.97
C LEU A 89 -3.35 16.18 -6.92
N ALA A 90 -3.15 15.89 -5.64
CA ALA A 90 -3.88 16.55 -4.54
C ALA A 90 -3.25 16.27 -3.17
N ALA A 91 -3.71 17.00 -2.14
CA ALA A 91 -3.38 16.78 -0.73
C ALA A 91 -4.39 15.80 -0.10
N CYS A 92 -4.12 14.51 -0.19
CA CYS A 92 -4.90 13.40 0.36
C CYS A 92 -4.02 12.14 0.34
N SER A 93 -4.56 10.95 0.64
CA SER A 93 -3.79 9.69 0.59
C SER A 93 -4.18 8.85 -0.62
N ALA A 94 -3.19 8.34 -1.32
CA ALA A 94 -3.34 7.51 -2.51
C ALA A 94 -3.82 6.10 -2.17
N MET A 95 -4.72 5.53 -2.98
CA MET A 95 -5.22 4.18 -2.80
C MET A 95 -5.01 3.29 -4.02
N SER A 96 -5.62 3.62 -5.15
CA SER A 96 -5.60 2.74 -6.31
C SER A 96 -5.87 3.48 -7.61
N LEU A 97 -5.27 3.02 -8.71
CA LEU A 97 -5.52 3.49 -10.07
C LEU A 97 -6.64 2.70 -10.73
N SER A 98 -7.49 3.39 -11.50
CA SER A 98 -8.42 2.71 -12.39
C SER A 98 -7.67 1.96 -13.49
N ARG A 99 -8.28 0.92 -14.05
CA ARG A 99 -7.67 0.08 -15.08
C ARG A 99 -7.24 0.86 -16.33
N ASP A 100 -8.00 1.89 -16.70
CA ASP A 100 -7.68 2.77 -17.83
C ASP A 100 -6.69 3.88 -17.46
N GLY A 101 -6.26 3.93 -16.20
CA GLY A 101 -5.31 4.90 -15.67
C GLY A 101 -5.83 6.33 -15.59
N LYS A 102 -7.13 6.58 -15.79
CA LYS A 102 -7.71 7.94 -15.81
C LYS A 102 -8.15 8.47 -14.47
N TRP A 103 -8.33 7.58 -13.49
CA TRP A 103 -8.79 7.93 -12.15
C TRP A 103 -7.91 7.32 -11.08
N ALA A 104 -7.69 8.05 -10.01
CA ALA A 104 -7.13 7.55 -8.77
C ALA A 104 -8.20 7.56 -7.68
N ILE A 105 -8.38 6.45 -6.96
CA ILE A 105 -9.09 6.45 -5.68
C ILE A 105 -8.15 7.02 -4.64
N VAL A 106 -8.67 7.92 -3.81
CA VAL A 106 -7.94 8.56 -2.72
C VAL A 106 -8.77 8.49 -1.44
N GLN A 107 -8.09 8.52 -0.31
CA GLN A 107 -8.72 8.73 0.99
C GLN A 107 -8.66 10.22 1.32
N THR A 108 -9.81 10.79 1.60
CA THR A 108 -9.90 12.18 2.05
C THR A 108 -9.63 12.27 3.56
N GLN A 109 -9.06 13.38 3.99
CA GLN A 109 -8.85 13.63 5.41
C GLN A 109 -10.21 13.91 6.08
N GLY A 110 -10.43 13.33 7.24
CA GLY A 110 -11.67 13.49 8.00
C GLY A 110 -11.87 12.38 9.03
N SER A 111 -12.92 12.51 9.84
CA SER A 111 -13.35 11.48 10.78
C SER A 111 -14.88 11.38 10.71
N PRO A 112 -15.41 10.31 10.10
CA PRO A 112 -14.71 9.23 9.42
C PRO A 112 -14.01 9.69 8.13
N SER A 113 -12.93 9.01 7.75
CA SER A 113 -12.28 9.19 6.46
C SER A 113 -13.18 8.69 5.33
N GLN A 114 -13.18 9.36 4.19
CA GLN A 114 -14.01 9.02 3.03
C GLN A 114 -13.16 8.71 1.80
N LEU A 115 -13.77 8.12 0.78
CA LEU A 115 -13.12 7.89 -0.50
C LEU A 115 -13.52 8.98 -1.51
N GLY A 116 -12.56 9.40 -2.31
CA GLY A 116 -12.74 10.30 -3.43
C GLY A 116 -12.15 9.76 -4.72
N LEU A 117 -12.53 10.35 -5.84
CA LEU A 117 -11.94 10.11 -7.15
C LEU A 117 -11.22 11.36 -7.63
N LEU A 118 -9.95 11.21 -7.95
CA LEU A 118 -9.15 12.24 -8.61
C LEU A 118 -8.90 11.86 -10.07
N PRO A 119 -9.08 12.78 -11.01
CA PRO A 119 -8.63 12.55 -12.38
C PRO A 119 -7.09 12.57 -12.42
N THR A 120 -6.50 11.68 -13.20
CA THR A 120 -5.04 11.64 -13.43
C THR A 120 -4.58 12.58 -14.53
N GLY A 121 -5.51 13.25 -15.18
CA GLY A 121 -5.38 14.28 -16.21
C GLY A 121 -6.42 15.37 -16.02
N PRO A 122 -6.78 16.13 -17.08
CA PRO A 122 -7.81 17.14 -16.97
C PRO A 122 -9.15 16.57 -16.51
N GLY A 123 -9.79 17.22 -15.54
CA GLY A 123 -11.07 16.78 -14.95
C GLY A 123 -11.30 17.35 -13.57
N GLU A 124 -12.44 17.04 -12.98
CA GLU A 124 -12.81 17.49 -11.66
C GLU A 124 -12.81 16.33 -10.66
N ALA A 125 -12.29 16.57 -9.46
CA ALA A 125 -12.38 15.64 -8.35
C ALA A 125 -13.85 15.49 -7.90
N ARG A 126 -14.21 14.29 -7.39
CA ARG A 126 -15.56 14.04 -6.87
C ARG A 126 -15.53 13.08 -5.68
N ASP A 127 -16.47 13.25 -4.80
CA ASP A 127 -16.67 12.34 -3.68
C ASP A 127 -17.16 10.98 -4.22
N LEU A 128 -16.61 9.90 -3.68
CA LEU A 128 -17.04 8.54 -3.97
C LEU A 128 -17.94 7.99 -2.87
N THR A 129 -17.64 8.33 -1.61
CA THR A 129 -18.43 7.93 -0.44
C THR A 129 -18.78 9.14 0.43
N LYS A 130 -19.89 9.02 1.15
CA LYS A 130 -20.31 9.98 2.16
C LYS A 130 -21.19 9.24 3.17
N ASP A 131 -20.56 8.49 4.03
CA ASP A 131 -21.20 7.61 4.99
C ASP A 131 -20.50 7.64 6.36
N SER A 132 -20.92 6.78 7.28
CA SER A 132 -20.35 6.69 8.63
C SER A 132 -19.20 5.67 8.74
N ILE A 133 -18.82 5.02 7.65
CA ILE A 133 -17.72 4.05 7.64
C ILE A 133 -16.40 4.81 7.60
N ASN A 134 -15.48 4.43 8.46
CA ASN A 134 -14.10 4.89 8.37
C ASN A 134 -13.36 4.03 7.33
N HIS A 135 -13.05 4.61 6.17
CA HIS A 135 -12.43 3.92 5.06
C HIS A 135 -10.91 3.86 5.23
N ASN A 136 -10.29 2.69 5.05
CA ASN A 136 -8.84 2.51 5.26
C ASN A 136 -8.07 2.32 3.96
N THR A 137 -8.43 1.32 3.16
CA THR A 137 -7.76 0.98 1.89
C THR A 137 -8.79 0.65 0.83
N ALA A 138 -8.56 1.05 -0.41
CA ALA A 138 -9.47 0.78 -1.51
C ALA A 138 -8.74 0.31 -2.76
N ARG A 139 -9.41 -0.55 -3.56
CA ARG A 139 -8.94 -1.10 -4.82
C ARG A 139 -10.05 -1.13 -5.86
N TRP A 140 -9.73 -0.80 -7.11
CA TRP A 140 -10.63 -0.99 -8.22
C TRP A 140 -10.83 -2.47 -8.55
N PHE A 141 -12.07 -2.86 -8.82
CA PHE A 141 -12.30 -4.11 -9.53
C PHE A 141 -11.84 -4.02 -10.98
N PRO A 142 -11.44 -5.16 -11.59
CA PRO A 142 -11.05 -5.20 -13.00
C PRO A 142 -12.13 -4.69 -13.98
N ASP A 143 -13.40 -4.71 -13.58
CA ASP A 143 -14.53 -4.21 -14.38
C ASP A 143 -14.62 -2.69 -14.47
N GLY A 144 -13.87 -1.95 -13.61
CA GLY A 144 -13.89 -0.50 -13.56
C GLY A 144 -15.20 0.13 -13.06
N ARG A 145 -16.12 -0.68 -12.50
CA ARG A 145 -17.44 -0.26 -12.00
C ARG A 145 -17.57 -0.41 -10.49
N ARG A 146 -16.82 -1.29 -9.91
CA ARG A 146 -16.85 -1.59 -8.47
C ARG A 146 -15.54 -1.23 -7.81
N VAL A 147 -15.63 -0.88 -6.54
CA VAL A 147 -14.50 -0.64 -5.65
C VAL A 147 -14.62 -1.58 -4.47
N LEU A 148 -13.54 -2.31 -4.19
CA LEU A 148 -13.35 -3.04 -2.96
C LEU A 148 -12.68 -2.09 -1.95
N PHE A 149 -13.21 -1.99 -0.75
CA PHE A 149 -12.54 -1.23 0.29
C PHE A 149 -12.59 -1.94 1.64
N SER A 150 -11.62 -1.68 2.48
CA SER A 150 -11.65 -2.02 3.89
C SER A 150 -12.10 -0.82 4.71
N GLY A 151 -12.84 -1.07 5.74
CA GLY A 151 -13.30 -0.03 6.64
C GLY A 151 -13.99 -0.59 7.87
N ASN A 152 -14.35 0.29 8.76
CA ASN A 152 -15.12 -0.07 9.96
C ASN A 152 -16.21 0.95 10.23
N GLU A 153 -17.40 0.46 10.50
CA GLU A 153 -18.48 1.24 11.08
C GLU A 153 -18.14 1.60 12.54
N PRO A 154 -18.77 2.63 13.14
CA PRO A 154 -18.59 2.92 14.55
C PRO A 154 -18.79 1.69 15.42
N ASP A 155 -17.88 1.47 16.36
CA ASP A 155 -17.88 0.35 17.34
C ASP A 155 -17.80 -1.06 16.73
N LYS A 156 -17.43 -1.19 15.44
CA LYS A 156 -17.25 -2.47 14.79
C LYS A 156 -15.81 -2.69 14.31
N GLY A 157 -15.46 -3.97 14.18
CA GLY A 157 -14.18 -4.37 13.59
C GLY A 157 -14.11 -4.12 12.08
N VAL A 158 -12.89 -4.13 11.55
CA VAL A 158 -12.65 -3.93 10.11
C VAL A 158 -13.29 -5.04 9.29
N ARG A 159 -13.92 -4.67 8.18
CA ARG A 159 -14.53 -5.55 7.17
C ARG A 159 -14.10 -5.13 5.78
N LEU A 160 -14.33 -6.01 4.80
CA LEU A 160 -14.26 -5.66 3.38
C LEU A 160 -15.67 -5.43 2.83
N TYR A 161 -15.75 -4.39 2.01
CA TYR A 161 -16.98 -3.92 1.39
C TYR A 161 -16.78 -3.80 -0.12
N VAL A 162 -17.82 -4.07 -0.87
CA VAL A 162 -17.90 -3.80 -2.32
C VAL A 162 -18.85 -2.63 -2.54
N LEU A 163 -18.37 -1.57 -3.15
CA LEU A 163 -19.14 -0.42 -3.59
C LEU A 163 -19.36 -0.50 -5.10
N ASP A 164 -20.58 -0.46 -5.54
CA ASP A 164 -20.95 -0.21 -6.94
C ASP A 164 -21.02 1.30 -7.16
N ILE A 165 -20.16 1.83 -8.02
CA ILE A 165 -19.96 3.29 -8.20
C ILE A 165 -21.19 3.94 -8.82
N GLU A 166 -21.91 3.24 -9.70
CA GLU A 166 -23.06 3.79 -10.42
C GLU A 166 -24.28 3.92 -9.52
N SER A 167 -24.58 2.88 -8.74
CA SER A 167 -25.72 2.85 -7.84
C SER A 167 -25.43 3.42 -6.44
N GLY A 168 -24.17 3.56 -6.06
CA GLY A 168 -23.75 3.92 -4.70
C GLY A 168 -24.00 2.83 -3.66
N LYS A 169 -24.39 1.62 -4.10
CA LYS A 169 -24.70 0.52 -3.18
C LYS A 169 -23.43 -0.10 -2.60
N THR A 170 -23.35 -0.15 -1.29
CA THR A 170 -22.29 -0.83 -0.54
C THR A 170 -22.79 -2.17 0.01
N THR A 171 -21.98 -3.22 -0.11
CA THR A 171 -22.26 -4.57 0.38
C THR A 171 -21.06 -5.13 1.16
N VAL A 172 -21.30 -5.65 2.34
CA VAL A 172 -20.29 -6.35 3.16
C VAL A 172 -20.04 -7.73 2.58
N ILE A 173 -18.77 -8.14 2.47
CA ILE A 173 -18.39 -9.46 1.94
C ILE A 173 -17.56 -10.31 2.93
N THR A 174 -17.18 -9.77 4.09
CA THR A 174 -16.38 -10.48 5.10
C THR A 174 -16.96 -10.37 6.52
N PRO A 175 -16.58 -11.28 7.44
CA PRO A 175 -16.79 -11.06 8.86
C PRO A 175 -15.96 -9.88 9.38
N GLU A 176 -16.14 -9.50 10.62
CA GLU A 176 -15.33 -8.50 11.33
C GLU A 176 -13.94 -9.04 11.68
N GLY A 177 -12.97 -8.11 11.77
CA GLY A 177 -11.61 -8.40 12.20
C GLY A 177 -10.69 -8.92 11.12
N VAL A 178 -11.06 -8.79 9.82
CA VAL A 178 -10.14 -9.10 8.71
C VAL A 178 -8.99 -8.10 8.67
N HIS A 179 -7.87 -8.51 8.10
CA HIS A 179 -6.69 -7.64 7.95
C HIS A 179 -6.96 -6.61 6.85
N GLY A 180 -7.13 -5.34 7.23
CA GLY A 180 -7.65 -4.30 6.36
C GLY A 180 -6.77 -3.88 5.17
N ASN A 181 -5.49 -4.27 5.15
CA ASN A 181 -4.55 -3.87 4.08
C ASN A 181 -4.06 -5.07 3.24
N ALA A 182 -4.36 -6.30 3.66
CA ALA A 182 -3.87 -7.52 3.02
C ALA A 182 -4.98 -8.21 2.24
N PHE A 183 -5.37 -7.63 1.09
CA PHE A 183 -6.39 -8.21 0.23
C PHE A 183 -6.15 -7.89 -1.25
N VAL A 184 -6.51 -8.83 -2.13
CA VAL A 184 -6.38 -8.70 -3.57
C VAL A 184 -7.58 -9.33 -4.29
N ILE A 185 -8.02 -8.70 -5.39
CA ILE A 185 -9.20 -9.10 -6.17
C ILE A 185 -8.76 -10.09 -7.26
N SER A 186 -9.52 -11.19 -7.44
CA SER A 186 -9.25 -12.14 -8.51
C SER A 186 -9.50 -11.52 -9.90
N PRO A 187 -8.76 -11.97 -10.95
CA PRO A 187 -8.91 -11.43 -12.31
C PRO A 187 -10.32 -11.54 -12.88
N ASP A 188 -11.05 -12.57 -12.48
CA ASP A 188 -12.45 -12.81 -12.86
C ASP A 188 -13.46 -12.02 -12.01
N SER A 189 -12.98 -11.27 -11.01
CA SER A 189 -13.82 -10.51 -10.07
C SER A 189 -14.81 -11.34 -9.24
N GLN A 190 -14.54 -12.65 -9.07
CA GLN A 190 -15.43 -13.53 -8.31
C GLN A 190 -15.00 -13.65 -6.84
N PHE A 191 -13.71 -13.50 -6.55
CA PHE A 191 -13.16 -13.68 -5.23
C PHE A 191 -12.26 -12.53 -4.81
N VAL A 192 -12.15 -12.35 -3.50
CA VAL A 192 -11.13 -11.55 -2.84
C VAL A 192 -10.28 -12.49 -1.99
N ALA A 193 -8.98 -12.57 -2.26
CA ALA A 193 -8.06 -13.21 -1.34
C ALA A 193 -7.65 -12.23 -0.25
N GLY A 194 -7.72 -12.64 1.00
CA GLY A 194 -7.42 -11.79 2.14
C GLY A 194 -7.08 -12.61 3.39
N VAL A 195 -6.64 -11.91 4.43
CA VAL A 195 -6.27 -12.50 5.72
C VAL A 195 -7.41 -12.29 6.71
N GLY A 196 -7.89 -13.39 7.28
CA GLY A 196 -8.99 -13.40 8.26
C GLY A 196 -8.55 -12.99 9.67
N PRO A 197 -9.51 -12.90 10.61
CA PRO A 197 -9.24 -12.53 12.01
C PRO A 197 -8.36 -13.56 12.74
N ASP A 198 -8.32 -14.80 12.28
CA ASP A 198 -7.48 -15.88 12.80
C ASP A 198 -6.07 -15.94 12.15
N GLN A 199 -5.70 -14.89 11.40
CA GLN A 199 -4.43 -14.74 10.67
C GLN A 199 -4.22 -15.77 9.55
N LYS A 200 -5.29 -16.43 9.10
CA LYS A 200 -5.24 -17.36 7.95
C LYS A 200 -5.74 -16.70 6.67
N GLY A 201 -5.27 -17.23 5.55
CA GLY A 201 -5.74 -16.81 4.23
C GLY A 201 -7.09 -17.39 3.85
N TYR A 202 -7.93 -16.55 3.24
CA TYR A 202 -9.25 -16.93 2.74
C TYR A 202 -9.54 -16.34 1.38
N LEU A 203 -10.36 -17.06 0.60
CA LEU A 203 -11.03 -16.56 -0.58
C LEU A 203 -12.47 -16.21 -0.21
N TYR A 204 -12.78 -14.93 -0.20
CA TYR A 204 -14.12 -14.41 0.08
C TYR A 204 -14.88 -14.23 -1.24
N PRO A 205 -16.06 -14.87 -1.45
CA PRO A 205 -16.86 -14.66 -2.63
C PRO A 205 -17.39 -13.21 -2.69
N VAL A 206 -17.22 -12.53 -3.81
CA VAL A 206 -17.66 -11.13 -4.01
C VAL A 206 -19.19 -10.99 -3.91
N GLN A 207 -19.93 -12.04 -4.26
CA GLN A 207 -21.39 -12.08 -4.15
C GLN A 207 -21.91 -12.47 -2.75
N GLY A 208 -20.98 -12.62 -1.78
CA GLY A 208 -21.29 -13.16 -0.46
C GLY A 208 -21.30 -14.70 -0.44
N GLY A 209 -21.38 -15.27 0.75
CA GLY A 209 -21.33 -16.70 1.00
C GLY A 209 -20.12 -17.11 1.83
N ASP A 210 -19.91 -18.43 1.95
CA ASP A 210 -18.87 -18.97 2.84
C ASP A 210 -17.47 -18.74 2.26
N ALA A 211 -16.58 -18.22 3.10
CA ALA A 211 -15.18 -18.08 2.76
C ALA A 211 -14.49 -19.43 2.63
N ARG A 212 -13.59 -19.56 1.68
CA ARG A 212 -12.79 -20.78 1.44
C ARG A 212 -11.37 -20.57 1.93
N PRO A 213 -10.79 -21.47 2.74
CA PRO A 213 -9.42 -21.34 3.18
C PRO A 213 -8.44 -21.42 2.00
N VAL A 214 -7.38 -20.63 2.05
CA VAL A 214 -6.24 -20.68 1.12
C VAL A 214 -5.20 -21.62 1.71
N ASN A 215 -5.08 -22.81 1.15
CA ASN A 215 -4.06 -23.76 1.56
C ASN A 215 -2.67 -23.26 1.14
N GLY A 216 -1.70 -23.34 2.05
CA GLY A 216 -0.31 -22.97 1.78
C GLY A 216 0.06 -21.50 2.06
N LEU A 217 -0.89 -20.65 2.45
CA LEU A 217 -0.61 -19.33 3.00
C LEU A 217 -0.33 -19.49 4.50
N ALA A 218 0.89 -19.17 4.95
CA ALA A 218 1.28 -19.25 6.34
C ALA A 218 0.79 -18.03 7.17
N PRO A 219 0.66 -18.15 8.49
CA PRO A 219 0.33 -17.02 9.35
C PRO A 219 1.33 -15.88 9.19
N GLY A 220 0.82 -14.64 9.04
CA GLY A 220 1.63 -13.44 8.81
C GLY A 220 1.97 -13.16 7.36
N GLU A 221 1.84 -14.13 6.46
CA GLU A 221 1.99 -13.89 5.03
C GLU A 221 0.78 -13.14 4.46
N GLN A 222 1.05 -12.32 3.45
CA GLN A 222 0.05 -11.48 2.81
C GLN A 222 0.03 -11.71 1.29
N PRO A 223 -1.16 -11.68 0.67
CA PRO A 223 -1.27 -11.69 -0.78
C PRO A 223 -0.84 -10.33 -1.36
N VAL A 224 -0.07 -10.36 -2.44
CA VAL A 224 0.40 -9.20 -3.21
C VAL A 224 -0.47 -9.00 -4.44
N THR A 225 -0.66 -10.04 -5.23
CA THR A 225 -1.51 -10.03 -6.43
C THR A 225 -1.86 -11.45 -6.86
N TRP A 226 -2.82 -11.57 -7.77
CA TRP A 226 -3.14 -12.82 -8.46
C TRP A 226 -2.27 -12.95 -9.72
N SER A 227 -1.98 -14.19 -10.11
CA SER A 227 -1.51 -14.46 -11.47
C SER A 227 -2.59 -14.12 -12.49
N THR A 228 -2.19 -13.78 -13.71
CA THR A 228 -3.11 -13.39 -14.80
C THR A 228 -4.17 -14.46 -15.10
N ASP A 229 -3.82 -15.74 -14.93
CA ASP A 229 -4.73 -16.87 -15.17
C ASP A 229 -5.60 -17.23 -13.96
N GLY A 230 -5.45 -16.51 -12.84
CA GLY A 230 -6.23 -16.71 -11.62
C GLY A 230 -5.91 -18.00 -10.85
N ARG A 231 -4.84 -18.73 -11.20
CA ARG A 231 -4.52 -20.03 -10.58
C ARG A 231 -3.61 -19.91 -9.37
N SER A 232 -2.87 -18.81 -9.29
CA SER A 232 -1.88 -18.60 -8.22
C SER A 232 -2.04 -17.23 -7.57
N LEU A 233 -1.59 -17.14 -6.32
CA LEU A 233 -1.34 -15.89 -5.61
C LEU A 233 0.15 -15.66 -5.48
N TYR A 234 0.59 -14.43 -5.70
CA TYR A 234 1.90 -13.98 -5.22
C TYR A 234 1.75 -13.55 -3.77
N ILE A 235 2.62 -14.07 -2.91
CA ILE A 235 2.55 -13.88 -1.46
C ILE A 235 3.92 -13.58 -0.90
N TYR A 236 3.98 -12.83 0.19
CA TYR A 236 5.22 -12.55 0.92
C TYR A 236 4.97 -12.42 2.41
N GLN A 237 6.04 -12.48 3.20
CA GLN A 237 6.04 -12.23 4.64
C GLN A 237 6.56 -10.80 4.89
N PRO A 238 5.74 -9.85 5.37
CA PRO A 238 6.21 -8.54 5.78
C PRO A 238 7.27 -8.63 6.89
N GLY A 239 8.28 -7.76 6.84
CA GLY A 239 9.32 -7.67 7.87
C GLY A 239 10.46 -8.69 7.74
N GLU A 240 10.40 -9.65 6.82
CA GLU A 240 11.55 -10.53 6.51
C GLU A 240 12.52 -9.90 5.53
N LEU A 241 13.84 -10.07 5.77
CA LEU A 241 14.91 -9.68 4.87
C LEU A 241 15.90 -10.82 4.62
N PRO A 242 16.25 -11.09 3.36
CA PRO A 242 15.60 -10.58 2.14
C PRO A 242 14.12 -10.94 2.07
N ALA A 243 13.29 -10.03 1.56
CA ALA A 243 11.88 -10.32 1.34
C ALA A 243 11.76 -11.40 0.26
N LYS A 244 11.09 -12.49 0.61
CA LYS A 244 10.91 -13.65 -0.29
C LYS A 244 9.48 -13.66 -0.79
N ASP A 245 9.33 -13.47 -2.09
CA ASP A 245 8.04 -13.57 -2.76
C ASP A 245 7.88 -14.97 -3.35
N TYR A 246 6.73 -15.57 -3.07
CA TYR A 246 6.38 -16.89 -3.55
C TYR A 246 5.16 -16.82 -4.47
N SER A 247 5.16 -17.63 -5.51
CA SER A 247 3.94 -17.99 -6.21
C SER A 247 3.32 -19.20 -5.51
N LEU A 248 2.10 -19.06 -5.03
CA LEU A 248 1.30 -20.08 -4.37
C LEU A 248 0.23 -20.59 -5.30
N ASP A 249 0.30 -21.83 -5.74
CA ASP A 249 -0.74 -22.50 -6.53
C ASP A 249 -1.94 -22.81 -5.65
N LEU A 250 -3.12 -22.27 -6.00
CA LEU A 250 -4.32 -22.33 -5.17
C LEU A 250 -4.98 -23.71 -5.16
N GLN A 251 -4.71 -24.54 -6.17
CA GLN A 251 -5.26 -25.90 -6.24
C GLN A 251 -4.47 -26.88 -5.39
N THR A 252 -3.14 -26.78 -5.43
CA THR A 252 -2.24 -27.77 -4.80
C THR A 252 -1.66 -27.29 -3.48
N GLY A 253 -1.70 -25.97 -3.21
CA GLY A 253 -0.99 -25.36 -2.07
C GLY A 253 0.53 -25.32 -2.25
N LYS A 254 1.06 -25.68 -3.44
CA LYS A 254 2.49 -25.68 -3.72
C LYS A 254 3.03 -24.27 -3.83
N ARG A 255 4.15 -24.03 -3.18
CA ARG A 255 4.87 -22.74 -3.20
C ARG A 255 6.11 -22.85 -4.06
N THR A 256 6.34 -21.85 -4.88
CA THR A 256 7.54 -21.71 -5.68
C THR A 256 8.14 -20.33 -5.43
N LEU A 257 9.40 -20.27 -5.01
CA LEU A 257 10.09 -18.99 -4.84
C LEU A 257 10.12 -18.28 -6.19
N TRP A 258 9.52 -17.08 -6.23
CA TRP A 258 9.49 -16.26 -7.43
C TRP A 258 10.65 -15.26 -7.44
N LYS A 259 10.82 -14.50 -6.36
CA LYS A 259 11.88 -13.48 -6.26
C LYS A 259 12.33 -13.29 -4.81
N GLN A 260 13.58 -12.85 -4.67
CA GLN A 260 14.08 -12.27 -3.42
C GLN A 260 14.39 -10.80 -3.66
N LEU A 261 13.86 -9.94 -2.80
CA LEU A 261 14.10 -8.50 -2.82
C LEU A 261 14.99 -8.14 -1.63
N MET A 262 16.06 -7.40 -1.91
CA MET A 262 16.97 -6.93 -0.89
C MET A 262 17.42 -5.53 -1.27
N PRO A 263 17.03 -4.49 -0.53
CA PRO A 263 17.55 -3.16 -0.76
C PRO A 263 19.08 -3.14 -0.55
N SER A 264 19.76 -2.21 -1.22
CA SER A 264 21.22 -2.06 -1.14
C SER A 264 21.71 -1.78 0.28
N ASP A 265 20.85 -1.20 1.13
CA ASP A 265 21.08 -1.01 2.55
C ASP A 265 19.89 -1.59 3.32
N PRO A 266 20.07 -2.73 4.02
CA PRO A 266 18.98 -3.46 4.65
C PRO A 266 18.59 -2.93 6.04
N ALA A 267 19.14 -1.81 6.50
CA ALA A 267 18.85 -1.29 7.82
C ALA A 267 17.42 -0.76 7.94
N GLY A 268 16.59 -1.42 8.75
CA GLY A 268 15.28 -0.94 9.20
C GLY A 268 14.13 -1.05 8.19
N VAL A 269 13.85 -2.24 7.66
CA VAL A 269 12.96 -2.41 6.50
C VAL A 269 11.58 -2.94 6.84
N GLU A 270 10.54 -2.19 6.48
CA GLU A 270 9.20 -2.67 6.14
C GLU A 270 8.97 -2.43 4.64
N MET A 271 8.43 -3.44 3.93
CA MET A 271 8.34 -3.40 2.47
C MET A 271 6.90 -3.65 1.99
N PRO A 272 6.14 -2.62 1.59
CA PRO A 272 5.02 -2.84 0.69
C PRO A 272 5.55 -3.23 -0.70
N ILE A 273 4.99 -4.30 -1.27
CA ILE A 273 5.36 -4.81 -2.58
C ILE A 273 4.17 -4.64 -3.52
N LEU A 274 4.42 -4.03 -4.67
CA LEU A 274 3.48 -3.95 -5.79
C LEU A 274 4.01 -4.79 -6.96
N LEU A 275 3.14 -5.57 -7.54
CA LEU A 275 3.48 -6.48 -8.61
C LEU A 275 2.42 -6.44 -9.69
N THR A 276 2.84 -6.41 -10.97
CA THR A 276 1.89 -6.66 -12.06
C THR A 276 1.45 -8.12 -12.05
N SER A 277 0.21 -8.40 -12.49
CA SER A 277 -0.36 -9.76 -12.48
C SER A 277 0.41 -10.76 -13.35
N ASP A 278 1.18 -10.29 -14.34
CA ASP A 278 2.08 -11.13 -15.14
C ASP A 278 3.47 -11.29 -14.50
N ALA A 279 3.66 -10.73 -13.31
CA ALA A 279 4.88 -10.77 -12.52
C ALA A 279 6.15 -10.25 -13.22
N LYS A 280 6.02 -9.39 -14.24
CA LYS A 280 7.17 -8.83 -14.96
C LYS A 280 7.70 -7.56 -14.34
N ILE A 281 6.83 -6.78 -13.68
CA ILE A 281 7.19 -5.50 -13.10
C ILE A 281 6.92 -5.58 -11.60
N CYS A 282 7.94 -5.24 -10.84
CA CYS A 282 7.91 -5.21 -9.39
C CYS A 282 8.34 -3.82 -8.91
N VAL A 283 7.54 -3.23 -8.04
CA VAL A 283 7.86 -1.99 -7.31
C VAL A 283 7.73 -2.29 -5.83
N TYR A 284 8.71 -1.90 -5.05
CA TYR A 284 8.67 -2.08 -3.60
C TYR A 284 9.16 -0.83 -2.87
N GLY A 285 8.54 -0.56 -1.74
CA GLY A 285 8.96 0.49 -0.82
C GLY A 285 9.78 -0.09 0.32
N TYR A 286 10.68 0.71 0.91
CA TYR A 286 11.34 0.34 2.14
C TYR A 286 11.62 1.56 3.03
N HIS A 287 11.59 1.32 4.32
CA HIS A 287 11.92 2.33 5.30
C HIS A 287 13.40 2.27 5.65
N ARG A 288 14.03 3.41 5.76
CA ARG A 288 15.38 3.53 6.25
C ARG A 288 15.41 4.44 7.47
N MET A 289 15.90 3.93 8.59
CA MET A 289 16.18 4.71 9.76
C MET A 289 17.71 4.94 9.85
N LEU A 290 18.14 6.18 9.70
CA LEU A 290 19.52 6.60 9.92
C LEU A 290 19.61 7.31 11.27
N ALA A 291 20.56 6.93 12.10
CA ALA A 291 20.79 7.53 13.38
C ALA A 291 22.25 7.94 13.54
N ASP A 292 22.50 9.23 13.77
CA ASP A 292 23.79 9.77 14.13
C ASP A 292 23.83 9.99 15.62
N LEU A 293 24.89 9.55 16.26
CA LEU A 293 25.15 9.80 17.67
C LEU A 293 26.18 10.92 17.82
N TYR A 294 25.88 11.88 18.65
CA TYR A 294 26.75 13.01 18.96
C TYR A 294 27.10 13.03 20.45
N LEU A 295 28.38 13.03 20.75
CA LEU A 295 28.86 13.35 22.11
C LEU A 295 29.18 14.85 22.16
N VAL A 296 28.45 15.58 22.99
CA VAL A 296 28.64 17.03 23.17
C VAL A 296 29.36 17.27 24.48
N GLU A 297 30.47 18.01 24.42
CA GLU A 297 31.30 18.39 25.57
C GLU A 297 31.34 19.92 25.73
N GLY A 298 31.63 20.39 26.93
CA GLY A 298 31.89 21.82 27.17
C GLY A 298 30.66 22.72 27.21
N LEU A 299 29.46 22.16 27.41
CA LEU A 299 28.28 22.97 27.74
C LEU A 299 28.50 23.56 29.16
N LYS A 300 28.54 24.90 29.22
CA LYS A 300 28.65 25.68 30.48
C LYS A 300 27.28 26.16 30.91
#